data_72485d43101cc20c385f3cc5f944b6f8
#
_entry.id   72485d43101cc20c385f3cc5f944b6f8
#
_cell.length_a   1.000
_cell.length_b   1.000
_cell.length_c   1.000
_cell.angle_alpha   90.00
_cell.angle_beta   90.00
_cell.angle_gamma   90.00
#
_symmetry.space_group_name_H-M   'P 1'
#
loop_
_entity.id
_entity.type
_entity.pdbx_description
1 polymer ?
#
loop_
_entity_poly.entity_id
_entity_poly.type
_entity_poly.pdbx_seq_one_letter_code
_entity_poly.pdbx_strand_id
1 'polypeptide(L)'
;DKYQFEIYSTGKVQRELAREMSMTTLELNQLMRSDHKYDHMIDDATARISRENPDKNIIFDSRLAWNFVESSFKVFVSVSTDVAAERVMNDNRGEEERYQSYEEARRMLVERAATESVRYKEIYKVNYMDFSNYDLVIDSTYCTPDIIAEIILDEAKEYEKNGKQAQSKMLVSPYRLLKEDDISKDDRQSLENIAKEYEKVSRITDKIIKVKKNDETFTVVEGIEYAKAAYIADVPYVSIKVID
;
A
#
# COMPACT_ATOMS: atom_id res chain seq x y z
N ASP A 1 -2.78 -5.13 -18.44
CA ASP A 1 -3.41 -5.21 -19.78
C ASP A 1 -4.17 -3.92 -20.16
N LYS A 2 -5.10 -3.40 -19.33
CA LYS A 2 -5.91 -2.19 -19.64
C LYS A 2 -5.05 -0.94 -19.91
N TYR A 3 -3.88 -0.83 -19.26
CA TYR A 3 -3.02 0.35 -19.32
C TYR A 3 -1.65 0.08 -19.97
N GLN A 4 -1.46 -1.08 -20.58
CA GLN A 4 -0.24 -1.47 -21.33
C GLN A 4 1.06 -1.44 -20.48
N PHE A 5 0.98 -1.77 -19.19
CA PHE A 5 2.16 -1.96 -18.35
C PHE A 5 2.63 -3.42 -18.37
N GLU A 6 3.94 -3.61 -18.40
CA GLU A 6 4.56 -4.89 -18.06
C GLU A 6 4.61 -5.01 -16.52
N ILE A 7 4.36 -6.20 -15.96
CA ILE A 7 4.38 -6.42 -14.51
C ILE A 7 5.52 -7.38 -14.17
N TYR A 8 6.44 -6.89 -13.36
CA TYR A 8 7.47 -7.71 -12.72
C TYR A 8 7.15 -7.88 -11.23
N SER A 9 6.80 -9.09 -10.81
CA SER A 9 6.39 -9.39 -9.44
C SER A 9 7.42 -10.26 -8.72
N THR A 10 8.12 -9.69 -7.73
CA THR A 10 9.07 -10.43 -6.89
C THR A 10 8.37 -11.46 -6.00
N GLY A 11 7.11 -11.23 -5.62
CA GLY A 11 6.31 -12.21 -4.89
C GLY A 11 6.01 -13.48 -5.71
N LYS A 12 5.81 -13.36 -7.04
CA LYS A 12 5.70 -14.53 -7.93
C LYS A 12 7.01 -15.29 -7.99
N VAL A 13 8.14 -14.60 -8.15
CA VAL A 13 9.47 -15.22 -8.17
C VAL A 13 9.75 -15.97 -6.86
N GLN A 14 9.40 -15.38 -5.71
CA GLN A 14 9.54 -16.05 -4.42
C GLN A 14 8.68 -17.32 -4.30
N ARG A 15 7.42 -17.30 -4.76
CA ARG A 15 6.56 -18.48 -4.74
C ARG A 15 7.08 -19.60 -5.65
N GLU A 16 7.55 -19.26 -6.84
CA GLU A 16 8.17 -20.24 -7.75
C GLU A 16 9.41 -20.87 -7.11
N LEU A 17 10.27 -20.08 -6.51
CA LEU A 17 11.45 -20.56 -5.80
C LEU A 17 11.08 -21.46 -4.60
N ALA A 18 10.09 -21.07 -3.80
CA ALA A 18 9.58 -21.88 -2.69
C ALA A 18 9.10 -23.26 -3.19
N ARG A 19 8.32 -23.28 -4.27
CA ARG A 19 7.82 -24.51 -4.90
C ARG A 19 8.96 -25.40 -5.41
N GLU A 20 9.96 -24.84 -6.10
CA GLU A 20 11.14 -25.59 -6.57
C GLU A 20 11.93 -26.21 -5.41
N MET A 21 11.99 -25.53 -4.29
CA MET A 21 12.65 -25.98 -3.06
C MET A 21 11.77 -26.88 -2.17
N SER A 22 10.50 -27.14 -2.57
CA SER A 22 9.52 -27.88 -1.77
C SER A 22 9.28 -27.26 -0.37
N MET A 23 9.22 -25.95 -0.29
CA MET A 23 9.03 -25.14 0.91
C MET A 23 7.76 -24.28 0.80
N THR A 24 7.21 -23.87 1.94
CA THR A 24 6.24 -22.79 2.00
C THR A 24 6.95 -21.43 1.81
N THR A 25 6.19 -20.39 1.47
CA THR A 25 6.74 -19.03 1.37
C THR A 25 7.27 -18.52 2.71
N LEU A 26 6.69 -18.96 3.83
CA LEU A 26 7.17 -18.61 5.17
C LEU A 26 8.52 -19.27 5.46
N GLU A 27 8.65 -20.58 5.18
CA GLU A 27 9.92 -21.32 5.35
C GLU A 27 11.03 -20.74 4.47
N LEU A 28 10.71 -20.36 3.21
CA LEU A 28 11.66 -19.68 2.34
C LEU A 28 12.08 -18.33 2.94
N ASN A 29 11.14 -17.53 3.46
CA ASN A 29 11.47 -16.25 4.12
C ASN A 29 12.37 -16.44 5.35
N GLN A 30 12.17 -17.51 6.13
CA GLN A 30 13.04 -17.85 7.26
C GLN A 30 14.44 -18.27 6.78
N LEU A 31 14.55 -19.07 5.70
CA LEU A 31 15.81 -19.43 5.08
C LEU A 31 16.56 -18.20 4.56
N MET A 32 15.90 -17.30 3.86
CA MET A 32 16.44 -16.04 3.34
C MET A 32 16.98 -15.13 4.46
N ARG A 33 16.49 -15.27 5.69
CA ARG A 33 17.04 -14.56 6.83
C ARG A 33 18.45 -14.99 7.19
N SER A 34 18.79 -16.25 6.97
CA SER A 34 20.13 -16.82 7.24
C SER A 34 21.04 -16.85 6.00
N ASP A 35 20.48 -16.84 4.80
CA ASP A 35 21.20 -16.85 3.53
C ASP A 35 20.66 -15.77 2.58
N HIS A 36 21.31 -14.61 2.60
CA HIS A 36 20.90 -13.41 1.86
C HIS A 36 21.13 -13.49 0.34
N LYS A 37 21.70 -14.57 -0.18
CA LYS A 37 21.98 -14.71 -1.62
C LYS A 37 20.71 -14.62 -2.47
N TYR A 38 19.57 -15.09 -1.95
CA TYR A 38 18.29 -15.05 -2.66
C TYR A 38 17.71 -13.62 -2.71
N ASP A 39 17.87 -12.85 -1.62
CA ASP A 39 17.53 -11.44 -1.61
C ASP A 39 18.32 -10.69 -2.68
N HIS A 40 19.64 -10.82 -2.67
CA HIS A 40 20.51 -10.17 -3.66
C HIS A 40 20.19 -10.60 -5.10
N MET A 41 19.90 -11.87 -5.33
CA MET A 41 19.53 -12.35 -6.66
C MET A 41 18.25 -11.69 -7.20
N ILE A 42 17.22 -11.53 -6.36
CA ILE A 42 15.95 -10.90 -6.73
C ILE A 42 16.14 -9.39 -6.95
N ASP A 43 16.89 -8.75 -6.07
CA ASP A 43 17.07 -7.28 -6.09
C ASP A 43 18.00 -6.85 -7.23
N ASP A 44 19.06 -7.61 -7.50
CA ASP A 44 19.94 -7.38 -8.67
C ASP A 44 19.18 -7.57 -9.98
N ALA A 45 18.29 -8.58 -10.07
CA ALA A 45 17.43 -8.76 -11.22
C ALA A 45 16.45 -7.59 -11.39
N THR A 46 15.87 -7.08 -10.31
CA THR A 46 14.97 -5.93 -10.31
C THR A 46 15.69 -4.68 -10.84
N ALA A 47 16.87 -4.36 -10.30
CA ALA A 47 17.69 -3.24 -10.72
C ALA A 47 18.14 -3.36 -12.18
N ARG A 48 18.53 -4.56 -12.61
CA ARG A 48 18.94 -4.85 -14.00
C ARG A 48 17.80 -4.64 -14.98
N ILE A 49 16.62 -5.22 -14.72
CA ILE A 49 15.44 -5.09 -15.58
C ILE A 49 15.08 -3.61 -15.78
N SER A 50 15.13 -2.82 -14.72
CA SER A 50 14.88 -1.37 -14.82
C SER A 50 15.88 -0.67 -15.74
N ARG A 51 17.18 -0.93 -15.57
CA ARG A 51 18.24 -0.28 -16.36
C ARG A 51 18.24 -0.70 -17.85
N GLU A 52 17.91 -1.96 -18.13
CA GLU A 52 17.89 -2.49 -19.50
C GLU A 52 16.63 -2.12 -20.28
N ASN A 53 15.59 -1.59 -19.62
CA ASN A 53 14.30 -1.23 -20.25
C ASN A 53 13.84 0.19 -19.88
N PRO A 54 14.66 1.25 -20.13
CA PRO A 54 14.34 2.60 -19.69
C PRO A 54 13.09 3.20 -20.36
N ASP A 55 12.73 2.71 -21.55
CA ASP A 55 11.61 3.21 -22.35
C ASP A 55 10.32 2.41 -22.13
N LYS A 56 10.34 1.41 -21.27
CA LYS A 56 9.17 0.58 -20.99
C LYS A 56 8.39 1.06 -19.76
N ASN A 57 7.07 0.94 -19.85
CA ASN A 57 6.19 1.11 -18.71
C ASN A 57 6.15 -0.19 -17.89
N ILE A 58 6.94 -0.27 -16.81
CA ILE A 58 7.03 -1.45 -15.95
C ILE A 58 6.48 -1.12 -14.57
N ILE A 59 5.60 -1.98 -14.05
CA ILE A 59 5.22 -2.00 -12.65
C ILE A 59 6.06 -3.06 -11.93
N PHE A 60 6.88 -2.62 -10.98
CA PHE A 60 7.60 -3.50 -10.08
C PHE A 60 6.71 -3.76 -8.84
N ASP A 61 6.03 -4.91 -8.84
CA ASP A 61 5.27 -5.40 -7.68
C ASP A 61 6.26 -6.05 -6.70
N SER A 62 6.81 -5.23 -5.82
CA SER A 62 7.88 -5.60 -4.90
C SER A 62 7.86 -4.73 -3.64
N ARG A 63 8.29 -5.29 -2.51
CA ARG A 63 8.44 -4.53 -1.26
C ARG A 63 9.63 -3.58 -1.25
N LEU A 64 10.67 -3.85 -2.06
CA LEU A 64 11.93 -3.12 -2.05
C LEU A 64 12.33 -2.49 -3.38
N ALA A 65 11.54 -2.64 -4.45
CA ALA A 65 11.89 -2.05 -5.75
C ALA A 65 12.13 -0.54 -5.65
N TRP A 66 11.43 0.17 -4.78
CA TRP A 66 11.63 1.59 -4.52
C TRP A 66 13.07 1.95 -4.11
N ASN A 67 13.81 0.99 -3.54
CA ASN A 67 15.21 1.16 -3.12
C ASN A 67 16.22 0.89 -4.24
N PHE A 68 15.83 0.12 -5.25
CA PHE A 68 16.72 -0.35 -6.32
C PHE A 68 16.40 0.24 -7.70
N VAL A 69 15.19 0.74 -7.91
CA VAL A 69 14.73 1.31 -9.19
C VAL A 69 14.81 2.83 -9.11
N GLU A 70 15.82 3.38 -9.78
CA GLU A 70 16.01 4.83 -9.85
C GLU A 70 14.90 5.50 -10.68
N SER A 71 14.59 6.77 -10.36
CA SER A 71 13.64 7.60 -11.12
C SER A 71 12.23 7.01 -11.28
N SER A 72 11.81 6.09 -10.40
CA SER A 72 10.47 5.53 -10.39
C SER A 72 9.51 6.36 -9.53
N PHE A 73 8.21 6.33 -9.87
CA PHE A 73 7.15 6.77 -8.98
C PHE A 73 6.91 5.69 -7.93
N LYS A 74 7.17 6.00 -6.67
CA LYS A 74 7.22 5.05 -5.56
C LYS A 74 5.88 5.02 -4.83
N VAL A 75 5.19 3.89 -4.92
CA VAL A 75 3.86 3.72 -4.33
C VAL A 75 3.89 2.65 -3.24
N PHE A 76 3.38 2.98 -2.06
CA PHE A 76 3.08 2.01 -1.01
C PHE A 76 1.58 1.78 -0.93
N VAL A 77 1.14 0.56 -1.21
CA VAL A 77 -0.27 0.17 -1.07
C VAL A 77 -0.45 -0.50 0.29
N SER A 78 -1.12 0.18 1.21
CA SER A 78 -1.45 -0.37 2.53
C SER A 78 -2.81 -1.07 2.55
N VAL A 79 -3.03 -1.90 3.54
CA VAL A 79 -4.29 -2.59 3.81
C VAL A 79 -4.33 -2.97 5.29
N SER A 80 -5.52 -3.00 5.91
CA SER A 80 -5.65 -3.56 7.27
C SER A 80 -5.36 -5.06 7.26
N THR A 81 -4.76 -5.57 8.34
CA THR A 81 -4.42 -7.00 8.45
C THR A 81 -5.64 -7.90 8.29
N ASP A 82 -6.79 -7.46 8.79
CA ASP A 82 -8.04 -8.22 8.70
C ASP A 82 -8.50 -8.38 7.24
N VAL A 83 -8.54 -7.28 6.48
CA VAL A 83 -8.89 -7.34 5.04
C VAL A 83 -7.83 -8.07 4.22
N ALA A 84 -6.55 -7.94 4.59
CA ALA A 84 -5.49 -8.72 3.95
C ALA A 84 -5.68 -10.23 4.15
N ALA A 85 -6.04 -10.67 5.37
CA ALA A 85 -6.33 -12.07 5.68
C ALA A 85 -7.52 -12.61 4.88
N GLU A 86 -8.62 -11.84 4.78
CA GLU A 86 -9.77 -12.20 3.94
C GLU A 86 -9.38 -12.35 2.47
N ARG A 87 -8.59 -11.42 1.94
CA ARG A 87 -8.16 -11.45 0.53
C ARG A 87 -7.28 -12.65 0.21
N VAL A 88 -6.30 -12.97 1.06
CA VAL A 88 -5.42 -14.13 0.81
C VAL A 88 -6.14 -15.46 0.96
N MET A 89 -7.17 -15.54 1.81
CA MET A 89 -8.02 -16.74 1.93
C MET A 89 -8.84 -17.00 0.65
N ASN A 90 -9.24 -15.93 -0.06
CA ASN A 90 -10.03 -16.01 -1.28
C ASN A 90 -9.20 -16.03 -2.55
N ASP A 91 -7.88 -15.85 -2.46
CA ASP A 91 -6.96 -15.82 -3.59
C ASP A 91 -6.28 -17.18 -3.76
N ASN A 92 -6.19 -17.66 -5.01
CA ASN A 92 -5.48 -18.91 -5.30
C ASN A 92 -3.99 -18.63 -5.50
N ARG A 93 -3.21 -18.80 -4.43
CA ARG A 93 -1.76 -18.54 -4.41
C ARG A 93 -0.91 -19.81 -4.45
N GLY A 94 -1.50 -20.98 -4.73
CA GLY A 94 -0.83 -22.26 -4.71
C GLY A 94 -0.79 -22.89 -3.33
N GLU A 95 -0.20 -24.09 -3.25
CA GLU A 95 -0.11 -24.84 -1.98
C GLU A 95 0.92 -24.21 -1.01
N GLU A 96 1.90 -23.49 -1.53
CA GLU A 96 2.97 -22.82 -0.79
C GLU A 96 2.48 -21.61 0.04
N GLU A 97 1.27 -21.08 -0.25
CA GLU A 97 0.65 -19.96 0.49
C GLU A 97 -0.84 -20.26 0.75
N ARG A 98 -1.13 -21.46 1.27
CA ARG A 98 -2.49 -21.90 1.61
C ARG A 98 -2.70 -21.84 3.12
N TYR A 99 -3.83 -21.29 3.53
CA TYR A 99 -4.20 -21.15 4.95
C TYR A 99 -5.46 -21.95 5.26
N GLN A 100 -5.52 -22.56 6.44
CA GLN A 100 -6.64 -23.39 6.88
C GLN A 100 -7.77 -22.60 7.55
N SER A 101 -7.44 -21.42 8.10
CA SER A 101 -8.41 -20.51 8.73
C SER A 101 -8.00 -19.04 8.56
N TYR A 102 -8.97 -18.17 8.78
CA TYR A 102 -8.75 -16.72 8.82
C TYR A 102 -7.71 -16.32 9.89
N GLU A 103 -7.81 -16.89 11.09
CA GLU A 103 -6.90 -16.61 12.20
C GLU A 103 -5.47 -17.03 11.86
N GLU A 104 -5.31 -18.16 11.18
CA GLU A 104 -4.02 -18.61 10.68
C GLU A 104 -3.47 -17.65 9.63
N ALA A 105 -4.25 -17.29 8.63
CA ALA A 105 -3.85 -16.33 7.59
C ALA A 105 -3.40 -15.01 8.21
N ARG A 106 -4.20 -14.47 9.13
CA ARG A 106 -3.90 -13.22 9.84
C ARG A 106 -2.57 -13.31 10.61
N ARG A 107 -2.40 -14.35 11.39
CA ARG A 107 -1.16 -14.59 12.17
C ARG A 107 0.06 -14.69 11.26
N MET A 108 -0.03 -15.50 10.20
CA MET A 108 1.09 -15.73 9.28
C MET A 108 1.45 -14.47 8.47
N LEU A 109 0.48 -13.64 8.10
CA LEU A 109 0.75 -12.36 7.45
C LEU A 109 1.54 -11.40 8.37
N VAL A 110 1.16 -11.33 9.65
CA VAL A 110 1.87 -10.50 10.64
C VAL A 110 3.29 -11.03 10.87
N GLU A 111 3.46 -12.34 11.03
CA GLU A 111 4.77 -12.98 11.22
C GLU A 111 5.68 -12.78 10.00
N ARG A 112 5.14 -12.93 8.80
CA ARG A 112 5.87 -12.67 7.55
C ARG A 112 6.32 -11.21 7.47
N ALA A 113 5.44 -10.25 7.74
CA ALA A 113 5.79 -8.83 7.71
C ALA A 113 6.88 -8.48 8.74
N ALA A 114 6.80 -9.04 9.95
CA ALA A 114 7.83 -8.87 10.98
C ALA A 114 9.18 -9.45 10.54
N THR A 115 9.18 -10.67 9.98
CA THR A 115 10.39 -11.34 9.48
C THR A 115 11.05 -10.54 8.34
N GLU A 116 10.24 -10.08 7.37
CA GLU A 116 10.71 -9.23 6.26
C GLU A 116 11.30 -7.90 6.77
N SER A 117 10.66 -7.26 7.74
CA SER A 117 11.12 -5.99 8.32
C SER A 117 12.50 -6.12 8.98
N VAL A 118 12.71 -7.19 9.76
CA VAL A 118 14.01 -7.47 10.39
C VAL A 118 15.07 -7.74 9.33
N ARG A 119 14.78 -8.60 8.36
CA ARG A 119 15.70 -8.98 7.29
C ARG A 119 16.15 -7.78 6.45
N TYR A 120 15.23 -6.93 5.99
CA TYR A 120 15.56 -5.77 5.18
C TYR A 120 16.37 -4.72 5.95
N LYS A 121 16.09 -4.58 7.24
CA LYS A 121 16.89 -3.72 8.12
C LYS A 121 18.31 -4.26 8.31
N GLU A 122 18.47 -5.59 8.42
CA GLU A 122 19.78 -6.24 8.57
C GLU A 122 20.61 -6.15 7.27
N ILE A 123 20.00 -6.42 6.10
CA ILE A 123 20.73 -6.47 4.81
C ILE A 123 20.98 -5.07 4.26
N TYR A 124 19.93 -4.23 4.16
CA TYR A 124 19.96 -2.97 3.40
C TYR A 124 19.93 -1.73 4.29
N LYS A 125 19.79 -1.88 5.61
CA LYS A 125 19.64 -0.79 6.58
C LYS A 125 18.41 0.11 6.29
N VAL A 126 17.38 -0.44 5.64
CA VAL A 126 16.15 0.26 5.30
C VAL A 126 14.98 -0.21 6.16
N ASN A 127 14.03 0.69 6.40
CA ASN A 127 12.72 0.39 6.93
C ASN A 127 11.69 0.59 5.81
N TYR A 128 11.18 -0.49 5.22
CA TYR A 128 10.20 -0.39 4.15
C TYR A 128 8.82 0.10 4.61
N MET A 129 8.59 0.12 5.94
CA MET A 129 7.38 0.70 6.54
C MET A 129 7.54 2.20 6.86
N ASP A 130 8.67 2.79 6.54
CA ASP A 130 8.85 4.24 6.61
C ASP A 130 8.23 4.89 5.37
N PHE A 131 7.07 5.50 5.57
CA PHE A 131 6.29 6.10 4.49
C PHE A 131 6.96 7.29 3.82
N SER A 132 7.98 7.89 4.43
CA SER A 132 8.77 8.95 3.80
C SER A 132 9.59 8.49 2.58
N ASN A 133 9.75 7.19 2.40
CA ASN A 133 10.41 6.59 1.24
C ASN A 133 9.54 6.57 -0.03
N TYR A 134 8.26 6.92 0.07
CA TYR A 134 7.28 6.79 -1.02
C TYR A 134 6.70 8.14 -1.44
N ASP A 135 6.44 8.28 -2.73
CA ASP A 135 5.78 9.45 -3.30
C ASP A 135 4.28 9.43 -3.02
N LEU A 136 3.69 8.22 -2.99
CA LEU A 136 2.29 7.98 -2.66
C LEU A 136 2.15 6.80 -1.70
N VAL A 137 1.46 7.02 -0.59
CA VAL A 137 0.92 5.95 0.27
C VAL A 137 -0.58 5.92 0.10
N ILE A 138 -1.15 4.79 -0.35
CA ILE A 138 -2.58 4.64 -0.59
C ILE A 138 -3.13 3.40 0.13
N ASP A 139 -4.19 3.59 0.92
CA ASP A 139 -4.84 2.50 1.67
C ASP A 139 -5.88 1.80 0.79
N SER A 140 -5.78 0.48 0.67
CA SER A 140 -6.66 -0.33 -0.17
C SER A 140 -7.79 -1.02 0.59
N THR A 141 -7.98 -0.71 1.89
CA THR A 141 -8.90 -1.45 2.78
C THR A 141 -10.35 -1.37 2.30
N TYR A 142 -10.83 -0.17 1.96
CA TYR A 142 -12.25 0.08 1.63
C TYR A 142 -12.51 0.44 0.16
N CYS A 143 -11.47 0.51 -0.66
CA CYS A 143 -11.62 0.94 -2.05
C CYS A 143 -11.40 -0.20 -3.04
N THR A 144 -12.05 -0.09 -4.19
CA THR A 144 -11.92 -1.09 -5.27
C THR A 144 -10.59 -0.94 -6.01
N PRO A 145 -10.07 -2.02 -6.63
CA PRO A 145 -8.86 -1.95 -7.43
C PRO A 145 -8.91 -0.93 -8.57
N ASP A 146 -10.07 -0.71 -9.20
CA ASP A 146 -10.23 0.25 -10.29
C ASP A 146 -10.01 1.69 -9.81
N ILE A 147 -10.63 2.08 -8.70
CA ILE A 147 -10.45 3.42 -8.09
C ILE A 147 -8.99 3.63 -7.70
N ILE A 148 -8.38 2.63 -7.07
CA ILE A 148 -6.97 2.69 -6.66
C ILE A 148 -6.05 2.87 -7.89
N ALA A 149 -6.27 2.08 -8.94
CA ALA A 149 -5.47 2.16 -10.17
C ALA A 149 -5.61 3.53 -10.86
N GLU A 150 -6.81 4.07 -10.96
CA GLU A 150 -7.06 5.40 -11.53
C GLU A 150 -6.31 6.48 -10.76
N ILE A 151 -6.39 6.46 -9.42
CA ILE A 151 -5.68 7.44 -8.57
C ILE A 151 -4.16 7.31 -8.72
N ILE A 152 -3.61 6.09 -8.68
CA ILE A 152 -2.17 5.87 -8.87
C ILE A 152 -1.70 6.40 -10.22
N LEU A 153 -2.46 6.16 -11.29
CA LEU A 153 -2.14 6.64 -12.63
C LEU A 153 -2.19 8.17 -12.74
N ASP A 154 -3.16 8.81 -12.09
CA ASP A 154 -3.25 10.27 -12.08
C ASP A 154 -2.10 10.90 -11.30
N GLU A 155 -1.76 10.35 -10.13
CA GLU A 155 -0.62 10.82 -9.34
C GLU A 155 0.72 10.58 -10.06
N ALA A 156 0.86 9.46 -10.79
CA ALA A 156 2.03 9.20 -11.62
C ALA A 156 2.18 10.20 -12.77
N LYS A 157 1.07 10.58 -13.44
CA LYS A 157 1.08 11.62 -14.48
C LYS A 157 1.48 12.98 -13.91
N GLU A 158 0.98 13.34 -12.73
CA GLU A 158 1.38 14.59 -12.06
C GLU A 158 2.86 14.56 -11.66
N TYR A 159 3.37 13.42 -11.20
CA TYR A 159 4.78 13.22 -10.91
C TYR A 159 5.67 13.47 -12.14
N GLU A 160 5.34 12.86 -13.28
CA GLU A 160 6.06 13.07 -14.55
C GLU A 160 6.01 14.54 -15.00
N LYS A 161 4.84 15.16 -14.95
CA LYS A 161 4.62 16.55 -15.32
C LYS A 161 5.42 17.54 -14.45
N ASN A 162 5.61 17.21 -13.19
CA ASN A 162 6.37 18.03 -12.24
C ASN A 162 7.88 17.70 -12.21
N GLY A 163 8.41 17.07 -13.27
CA GLY A 163 9.83 16.76 -13.42
C GLY A 163 10.32 15.70 -12.46
N LYS A 164 9.47 14.73 -12.15
CA LYS A 164 9.74 13.61 -11.22
C LYS A 164 10.01 14.07 -9.79
N GLN A 165 9.34 15.14 -9.39
CA GLN A 165 9.31 15.62 -8.02
C GLN A 165 7.91 15.50 -7.46
N ALA A 166 7.75 14.80 -6.36
CA ALA A 166 6.48 14.69 -5.63
C ALA A 166 6.65 15.13 -4.18
N GLN A 167 5.61 15.79 -3.64
CA GLN A 167 5.44 15.80 -2.19
C GLN A 167 4.78 14.48 -1.81
N SER A 168 5.39 13.74 -0.88
CA SER A 168 4.81 12.49 -0.37
C SER A 168 3.36 12.74 0.08
N LYS A 169 2.43 11.95 -0.47
CA LYS A 169 1.01 12.01 -0.16
C LYS A 169 0.57 10.72 0.52
N MET A 170 -0.28 10.84 1.53
CA MET A 170 -0.92 9.68 2.15
C MET A 170 -2.43 9.78 2.01
N LEU A 171 -3.03 8.83 1.30
CA LEU A 171 -4.46 8.76 0.98
C LEU A 171 -5.09 7.57 1.72
N VAL A 172 -6.11 7.85 2.51
CA VAL A 172 -6.88 6.82 3.21
C VAL A 172 -8.37 7.05 2.99
N SER A 173 -9.17 5.99 3.05
CA SER A 173 -10.62 6.14 3.06
C SER A 173 -11.08 6.82 4.36
N PRO A 174 -12.11 7.70 4.32
CA PRO A 174 -12.74 8.24 5.53
C PRO A 174 -13.17 7.15 6.52
N TYR A 175 -13.52 5.96 6.04
CA TYR A 175 -13.87 4.79 6.86
C TYR A 175 -12.70 4.21 7.68
N ARG A 176 -11.47 4.61 7.37
CA ARG A 176 -10.29 4.31 8.21
C ARG A 176 -10.15 5.26 9.39
N LEU A 177 -10.80 6.42 9.31
CA LEU A 177 -10.70 7.51 10.29
C LEU A 177 -11.91 7.54 11.24
N LEU A 178 -13.08 7.20 10.73
CA LEU A 178 -14.37 7.35 11.41
C LEU A 178 -15.26 6.13 11.21
N LYS A 179 -16.16 5.92 12.16
CA LYS A 179 -17.26 4.96 12.10
C LYS A 179 -18.59 5.69 11.99
N GLU A 180 -19.66 4.99 11.65
CA GLU A 180 -21.02 5.56 11.56
C GLU A 180 -21.44 6.28 12.85
N ASP A 181 -21.11 5.69 14.03
CA ASP A 181 -21.44 6.25 15.33
C ASP A 181 -20.70 7.58 15.63
N ASP A 182 -19.64 7.90 14.90
CA ASP A 182 -18.91 9.16 15.02
C ASP A 182 -19.61 10.31 14.28
N ILE A 183 -20.68 10.01 13.50
CA ILE A 183 -21.42 10.96 12.67
C ILE A 183 -22.80 11.24 13.26
N SER A 184 -22.97 12.36 13.93
CA SER A 184 -24.25 12.76 14.50
C SER A 184 -25.24 13.29 13.43
N LYS A 185 -26.51 13.43 13.80
CA LYS A 185 -27.51 14.09 12.94
C LYS A 185 -27.18 15.56 12.70
N ASP A 186 -26.63 16.23 13.72
CA ASP A 186 -26.20 17.62 13.61
C ASP A 186 -25.01 17.77 12.67
N ASP A 187 -24.07 16.81 12.66
CA ASP A 187 -22.97 16.76 11.69
C ASP A 187 -23.53 16.68 10.25
N ARG A 188 -24.47 15.77 10.00
CA ARG A 188 -25.08 15.61 8.66
C ARG A 188 -25.75 16.89 8.17
N GLN A 189 -26.40 17.65 9.06
CA GLN A 189 -27.03 18.90 8.73
C GLN A 189 -26.02 20.03 8.54
N SER A 190 -25.06 20.18 9.45
CA SER A 190 -24.10 21.30 9.44
C SER A 190 -23.06 21.16 8.33
N LEU A 191 -22.71 19.94 7.93
CA LEU A 191 -21.70 19.65 6.91
C LEU A 191 -22.29 19.37 5.52
N GLU A 192 -23.62 19.48 5.35
CA GLU A 192 -24.32 19.17 4.10
C GLU A 192 -23.72 19.90 2.88
N ASN A 193 -23.38 21.18 3.03
CA ASN A 193 -22.85 21.98 1.92
C ASN A 193 -21.45 21.50 1.52
N ILE A 194 -20.57 21.21 2.49
CA ILE A 194 -19.22 20.70 2.24
C ILE A 194 -19.32 19.29 1.63
N ALA A 195 -20.20 18.45 2.16
CA ALA A 195 -20.42 17.11 1.62
C ALA A 195 -20.89 17.13 0.15
N LYS A 196 -21.80 18.03 -0.22
CA LYS A 196 -22.25 18.22 -1.61
C LYS A 196 -21.12 18.63 -2.56
N GLU A 197 -20.16 19.43 -2.10
CA GLU A 197 -18.98 19.77 -2.91
C GLU A 197 -18.10 18.54 -3.16
N TYR A 198 -18.12 17.56 -2.26
CA TYR A 198 -17.31 16.36 -2.31
C TYR A 198 -17.93 15.20 -3.09
N GLU A 199 -19.22 15.19 -3.35
CA GLU A 199 -19.96 14.07 -4.01
C GLU A 199 -19.43 13.65 -5.39
N LYS A 200 -18.64 14.48 -6.07
CA LYS A 200 -18.20 14.25 -7.45
C LYS A 200 -16.70 13.99 -7.58
N VAL A 201 -15.99 13.89 -6.47
CA VAL A 201 -14.53 13.71 -6.51
C VAL A 201 -14.13 12.35 -5.95
N SER A 202 -13.08 11.76 -6.51
CA SER A 202 -12.54 10.50 -6.02
C SER A 202 -11.61 10.67 -4.82
N ARG A 203 -11.11 11.90 -4.58
CA ARG A 203 -10.20 12.22 -3.49
C ARG A 203 -10.21 13.68 -3.12
N ILE A 204 -10.00 13.98 -1.83
CA ILE A 204 -9.80 15.33 -1.29
C ILE A 204 -8.33 15.46 -0.91
N THR A 205 -7.59 16.32 -1.60
CA THR A 205 -6.14 16.51 -1.40
C THR A 205 -5.76 17.93 -0.97
N ASP A 206 -6.65 18.90 -1.12
CA ASP A 206 -6.47 20.30 -0.71
C ASP A 206 -6.73 20.54 0.79
N LYS A 207 -7.37 19.57 1.47
CA LYS A 207 -7.61 19.58 2.92
C LYS A 207 -6.85 18.41 3.55
N ILE A 208 -5.79 18.74 4.29
CA ILE A 208 -4.97 17.71 4.96
C ILE A 208 -5.50 17.49 6.38
N ILE A 209 -5.95 16.26 6.64
CA ILE A 209 -6.40 15.82 7.96
C ILE A 209 -5.18 15.35 8.75
N LYS A 210 -4.94 15.94 9.93
CA LYS A 210 -3.84 15.46 10.79
C LYS A 210 -4.32 14.35 11.71
N VAL A 211 -3.55 13.29 11.76
CA VAL A 211 -3.87 12.09 12.52
C VAL A 211 -2.70 11.61 13.37
N LYS A 212 -3.00 10.96 14.49
CA LYS A 212 -2.06 10.08 15.20
C LYS A 212 -2.28 8.65 14.74
N LYS A 213 -1.19 7.95 14.45
CA LYS A 213 -1.22 6.54 14.07
C LYS A 213 -0.91 5.68 15.30
N ASN A 214 -1.82 4.77 15.64
CA ASN A 214 -1.64 3.76 16.68
C ASN A 214 -1.77 2.38 16.03
N ASP A 215 -0.65 1.69 15.82
CA ASP A 215 -0.59 0.44 15.07
C ASP A 215 -1.28 0.57 13.68
N GLU A 216 -2.44 -0.05 13.49
CA GLU A 216 -3.20 0.00 12.22
C GLU A 216 -4.34 1.02 12.24
N THR A 217 -4.53 1.76 13.33
CA THR A 217 -5.62 2.73 13.49
C THR A 217 -5.14 4.16 13.39
N PHE A 218 -6.06 5.05 13.03
CA PHE A 218 -5.82 6.48 12.97
C PHE A 218 -6.79 7.20 13.90
N THR A 219 -6.27 8.16 14.67
CA THR A 219 -7.08 9.07 15.48
C THR A 219 -6.96 10.46 14.89
N VAL A 220 -8.07 11.07 14.48
CA VAL A 220 -8.09 12.43 13.94
C VAL A 220 -7.76 13.43 15.05
N VAL A 221 -6.80 14.32 14.78
CA VAL A 221 -6.37 15.39 15.69
C VAL A 221 -6.81 16.75 15.19
N GLU A 222 -6.71 17.00 13.88
CA GLU A 222 -7.18 18.23 13.24
C GLU A 222 -7.89 17.91 11.93
N GLY A 223 -8.90 18.71 11.54
CA GLY A 223 -9.66 18.57 10.30
C GLY A 223 -10.77 17.52 10.40
N ILE A 224 -11.32 17.31 11.59
CA ILE A 224 -12.42 16.36 11.83
C ILE A 224 -13.65 16.68 10.98
N GLU A 225 -13.95 17.95 10.74
CA GLU A 225 -15.05 18.41 9.90
C GLU A 225 -14.90 17.94 8.44
N TYR A 226 -13.67 17.97 7.90
CA TYR A 226 -13.39 17.49 6.55
C TYR A 226 -13.48 15.96 6.47
N ALA A 227 -13.01 15.26 7.51
CA ALA A 227 -13.14 13.80 7.61
C ALA A 227 -14.62 13.38 7.64
N LYS A 228 -15.45 14.08 8.46
CA LYS A 228 -16.88 13.81 8.56
C LYS A 228 -17.63 14.16 7.27
N ALA A 229 -17.33 15.28 6.63
CA ALA A 229 -17.95 15.68 5.35
C ALA A 229 -17.60 14.65 4.25
N ALA A 230 -16.36 14.21 4.17
CA ALA A 230 -15.92 13.17 3.23
C ALA A 230 -16.58 11.81 3.51
N TYR A 231 -16.76 11.45 4.78
CA TYR A 231 -17.50 10.26 5.18
C TYR A 231 -18.97 10.33 4.73
N ILE A 232 -19.65 11.47 4.97
CA ILE A 232 -21.06 11.69 4.59
C ILE A 232 -21.24 11.64 3.07
N ALA A 233 -20.27 12.16 2.31
CA ALA A 233 -20.28 12.20 0.84
C ALA A 233 -19.80 10.89 0.19
N ASP A 234 -19.42 9.88 0.98
CA ASP A 234 -18.86 8.60 0.49
C ASP A 234 -17.65 8.78 -0.44
N VAL A 235 -16.79 9.76 -0.11
CA VAL A 235 -15.57 10.01 -0.91
C VAL A 235 -14.60 8.85 -0.72
N PRO A 236 -14.05 8.27 -1.79
CA PRO A 236 -13.09 7.16 -1.65
C PRO A 236 -11.86 7.49 -0.81
N TYR A 237 -11.30 8.71 -0.97
CA TYR A 237 -10.04 9.07 -0.30
C TYR A 237 -9.99 10.50 0.22
N VAL A 238 -9.33 10.65 1.35
CA VAL A 238 -8.88 11.94 1.93
C VAL A 238 -7.36 11.91 2.14
N SER A 239 -6.74 13.09 2.03
CA SER A 239 -5.32 13.24 2.33
C SER A 239 -5.12 13.38 3.83
N ILE A 240 -4.20 12.59 4.37
CA ILE A 240 -3.82 12.66 5.79
C ILE A 240 -2.33 12.98 5.97
N LYS A 241 -2.02 13.52 7.14
CA LYS A 241 -0.65 13.67 7.64
C LYS A 241 -0.56 13.05 9.02
N VAL A 242 0.29 12.05 9.14
CA VAL A 242 0.62 11.46 10.45
C VAL A 242 1.49 12.46 11.22
N ILE A 243 1.12 12.71 12.47
CA ILE A 243 1.86 13.54 13.41
C ILE A 243 2.22 12.70 14.64
N ASP A 244 3.25 13.11 15.38
CA ASP A 244 3.74 12.45 16.60
C ASP A 244 2.75 12.55 17.78
#